data_7538913fd3c664b1cb1e3f9a98266544
#
_entry.id   7538913fd3c664b1cb1e3f9a98266544
#
_cell.length_a   1.000
_cell.length_b   1.000
_cell.length_c   1.000
_cell.angle_alpha   90.00
_cell.angle_beta   90.00
_cell.angle_gamma   90.00
#
_symmetry.space_group_name_H-M   'P 1'
#
loop_
_entity.id
_entity.type
_entity.pdbx_description
1 polymer ?
#
loop_
_entity_poly.entity_id
_entity_poly.type
_entity_poly.pdbx_seq_one_letter_code
_entity_poly.pdbx_strand_id
1 'polypeptide(L)'
;MNSEEFRKRGKEMVDYIANYLDTIENRRVTPDIEPGYLKHMVPLEAPQHPEDWDNIMQDVEDKIMPGVTHWQHPRFHAYFPSGNSYPSILGDMLSDGIGCIGFSWAASPACTELETIVLDWLGKMVGLPEDFLSYSENSKGGGVIQGSASECVLVSLLAARAHTIRQLKKQHPFVEEGVLLSKMMAYCSKEAHSCVEKAAMMAFVKLRILEPDENQCLRGSTLQQVMEEDRAMGLIPFYVETTLGTTSCCSFDNIAEIGPVCEEYGVWLHVDGAYGGNSFICPELRGPMKGVQYASSFNFNPNKFMLTNFDCSLMWVKDRFRLTQALVVDPLYLQHSYSEKSIDYRHWGIPLSRRFRALKLWFVIRSFGVQGLQNYIREHCRLAKRFESHVRKEPKFEVASPVHLGLVCFRLRGSNQLNQKLLSSINASGKLHMVPASLNDKYVIRFCVCRQTATDEDIDHAWNVITQFATNIQDIMAAELVERNEMEDTVENKEKAEKEAEENTEDVFRMLDEKNKKSLRYKRSFFVRMVSDPKIYNPKIVRSLPGAGTTRRHTTSDSSDECNLPVNSPTIDQDTLTQLLQQTNLKEVFSDIETKYKFITKTTSDLSGRLQACENLLNTKESERLK
;
A
#
# COMPACT_ATOMS: atom_id res chain seq x y z
N MET A 1 29.51 -25.48 0.15
CA MET A 1 28.59 -26.34 -0.63
C MET A 1 29.16 -26.53 -2.04
N ASN A 2 29.30 -27.77 -2.48
CA ASN A 2 29.72 -28.11 -3.85
C ASN A 2 28.48 -28.48 -4.71
N SER A 3 28.69 -28.79 -6.00
CA SER A 3 27.59 -29.08 -6.93
C SER A 3 26.79 -30.36 -6.60
N GLU A 4 27.41 -31.34 -5.95
CA GLU A 4 26.77 -32.57 -5.52
C GLU A 4 25.86 -32.30 -4.32
N GLU A 5 26.36 -31.62 -3.34
CA GLU A 5 25.60 -31.16 -2.18
C GLU A 5 24.47 -30.21 -2.60
N PHE A 6 24.70 -29.27 -3.51
CA PHE A 6 23.65 -28.41 -4.07
C PHE A 6 22.51 -29.21 -4.71
N ARG A 7 22.85 -30.27 -5.49
CA ARG A 7 21.80 -31.16 -6.07
C ARG A 7 20.97 -31.86 -4.99
N LYS A 8 21.63 -32.31 -3.91
CA LYS A 8 20.95 -32.97 -2.80
C LYS A 8 20.01 -31.99 -2.10
N ARG A 9 20.57 -30.85 -1.63
CA ARG A 9 19.85 -29.84 -0.85
C ARG A 9 18.77 -29.11 -1.67
N GLY A 10 19.00 -28.92 -2.96
CA GLY A 10 18.00 -28.36 -3.86
C GLY A 10 16.77 -29.25 -4.02
N LYS A 11 16.95 -30.58 -4.08
CA LYS A 11 15.81 -31.51 -4.09
C LYS A 11 15.04 -31.48 -2.77
N GLU A 12 15.77 -31.52 -1.63
CA GLU A 12 15.16 -31.39 -0.30
C GLU A 12 14.37 -30.08 -0.15
N MET A 13 14.87 -28.97 -0.70
CA MET A 13 14.15 -27.69 -0.69
C MET A 13 12.90 -27.69 -1.55
N VAL A 14 12.92 -28.34 -2.71
CA VAL A 14 11.73 -28.50 -3.56
C VAL A 14 10.66 -29.32 -2.83
N ASP A 15 11.06 -30.43 -2.19
CA ASP A 15 10.16 -31.27 -1.38
C ASP A 15 9.61 -30.47 -0.18
N TYR A 16 10.45 -29.69 0.50
CA TYR A 16 10.03 -28.82 1.60
C TYR A 16 8.98 -27.80 1.16
N ILE A 17 9.18 -27.11 0.03
CA ILE A 17 8.24 -26.11 -0.49
C ILE A 17 6.91 -26.77 -0.88
N ALA A 18 6.95 -27.92 -1.55
CA ALA A 18 5.75 -28.66 -1.94
C ALA A 18 4.95 -29.08 -0.69
N ASN A 19 5.60 -29.73 0.27
CA ASN A 19 5.00 -30.16 1.53
C ASN A 19 4.43 -28.98 2.33
N TYR A 20 5.13 -27.84 2.38
CA TYR A 20 4.65 -26.62 3.03
C TYR A 20 3.34 -26.14 2.42
N LEU A 21 3.23 -26.09 1.08
CA LEU A 21 2.02 -25.62 0.40
C LEU A 21 0.87 -26.64 0.53
N ASP A 22 1.17 -27.94 0.49
CA ASP A 22 0.17 -29.01 0.63
C ASP A 22 -0.41 -29.10 2.06
N THR A 23 0.39 -28.74 3.07
CA THR A 23 0.01 -28.85 4.49
C THR A 23 -0.24 -27.49 5.16
N ILE A 24 -0.25 -26.41 4.40
CA ILE A 24 -0.33 -25.03 4.92
C ILE A 24 -1.56 -24.79 5.80
N GLU A 25 -2.67 -25.48 5.53
CA GLU A 25 -3.91 -25.37 6.30
C GLU A 25 -3.80 -25.86 7.75
N ASN A 26 -2.79 -26.68 8.06
CA ASN A 26 -2.49 -27.14 9.41
C ASN A 26 -1.76 -26.07 10.23
N ARG A 27 -1.33 -24.99 9.62
CA ARG A 27 -0.67 -23.85 10.28
C ARG A 27 -1.70 -22.80 10.65
N ARG A 28 -1.36 -21.94 11.61
CA ARG A 28 -2.16 -20.76 11.94
C ARG A 28 -1.99 -19.71 10.82
N VAL A 29 -3.08 -19.09 10.33
CA VAL A 29 -3.00 -18.14 9.21
C VAL A 29 -2.12 -16.91 9.51
N THR A 30 -2.18 -16.40 10.73
CA THR A 30 -1.34 -15.31 11.22
C THR A 30 -0.58 -15.75 12.46
N PRO A 31 0.66 -15.33 12.64
CA PRO A 31 1.46 -15.68 13.80
C PRO A 31 0.86 -15.13 15.10
N ASP A 32 1.12 -15.81 16.22
CA ASP A 32 0.76 -15.39 17.56
C ASP A 32 2.03 -15.00 18.33
N ILE A 33 2.65 -13.91 17.89
CA ILE A 33 3.94 -13.43 18.37
C ILE A 33 3.87 -11.93 18.66
N GLU A 34 4.79 -11.45 19.48
CA GLU A 34 4.97 -10.02 19.75
C GLU A 34 6.21 -9.47 19.02
N PRO A 35 6.26 -8.17 18.72
CA PRO A 35 7.44 -7.54 18.12
C PRO A 35 8.72 -7.81 18.92
N GLY A 36 9.76 -8.25 18.23
CA GLY A 36 11.04 -8.60 18.84
C GLY A 36 11.22 -10.07 19.16
N TYR A 37 10.23 -10.94 18.91
CA TYR A 37 10.30 -12.37 19.26
C TYR A 37 11.57 -13.05 18.71
N LEU A 38 11.91 -12.79 17.45
CA LEU A 38 13.03 -13.44 16.77
C LEU A 38 14.38 -13.04 17.37
N LYS A 39 14.51 -11.80 17.86
CA LYS A 39 15.73 -11.31 18.51
C LYS A 39 16.16 -12.15 19.71
N HIS A 40 15.21 -12.78 20.39
CA HIS A 40 15.47 -13.64 21.55
C HIS A 40 15.74 -15.10 21.19
N MET A 41 15.52 -15.49 19.93
CA MET A 41 15.66 -16.86 19.46
C MET A 41 16.93 -17.09 18.63
N VAL A 42 17.53 -16.03 18.11
CA VAL A 42 18.74 -16.09 17.29
C VAL A 42 19.92 -15.41 17.99
N PRO A 43 21.18 -15.81 17.69
CA PRO A 43 22.36 -15.12 18.21
C PRO A 43 22.37 -13.63 17.86
N LEU A 44 22.95 -12.80 18.73
CA LEU A 44 23.09 -11.35 18.47
C LEU A 44 24.16 -11.03 17.40
N GLU A 45 25.10 -11.95 17.20
CA GLU A 45 26.21 -11.80 16.23
C GLU A 45 26.15 -12.94 15.22
N ALA A 46 26.65 -12.67 14.01
CA ALA A 46 26.77 -13.67 12.97
C ALA A 46 27.75 -14.79 13.40
N PRO A 47 27.51 -16.05 13.01
CA PRO A 47 28.39 -17.16 13.34
C PRO A 47 29.77 -16.94 12.70
N GLN A 48 30.85 -17.19 13.48
CA GLN A 48 32.23 -17.07 12.99
C GLN A 48 32.64 -18.25 12.10
N HIS A 49 31.97 -19.38 12.24
CA HIS A 49 32.21 -20.60 11.47
C HIS A 49 30.94 -21.02 10.73
N PRO A 50 31.07 -21.71 9.57
CA PRO A 50 29.91 -22.24 8.86
C PRO A 50 29.19 -23.29 9.71
N GLU A 51 27.88 -23.32 9.56
CA GLU A 51 27.00 -24.26 10.23
C GLU A 51 26.48 -25.33 9.25
N ASP A 52 26.05 -26.47 9.79
CA ASP A 52 25.49 -27.54 9.00
C ASP A 52 24.11 -27.16 8.45
N TRP A 53 23.85 -27.57 7.20
CA TRP A 53 22.59 -27.30 6.52
C TRP A 53 21.37 -27.74 7.33
N ASP A 54 21.43 -28.89 7.98
CA ASP A 54 20.28 -29.44 8.71
C ASP A 54 19.95 -28.55 9.94
N ASN A 55 20.97 -27.98 10.60
CA ASN A 55 20.77 -27.00 11.68
C ASN A 55 20.14 -25.69 11.15
N ILE A 56 20.57 -25.21 9.99
CA ILE A 56 20.01 -24.01 9.36
C ILE A 56 18.52 -24.24 9.03
N MET A 57 18.17 -25.39 8.47
CA MET A 57 16.77 -25.72 8.14
C MET A 57 15.91 -25.95 9.38
N GLN A 58 16.49 -26.50 10.47
CA GLN A 58 15.81 -26.60 11.74
C GLN A 58 15.50 -25.21 12.31
N ASP A 59 16.43 -24.29 12.23
CA ASP A 59 16.21 -22.89 12.66
C ASP A 59 15.15 -22.18 11.81
N VAL A 60 15.08 -22.47 10.52
CA VAL A 60 13.99 -21.97 9.67
C VAL A 60 12.63 -22.45 10.19
N GLU A 61 12.46 -23.74 10.49
CA GLU A 61 11.17 -24.29 10.94
C GLU A 61 10.83 -23.84 12.37
N ASP A 62 11.80 -23.85 13.30
CA ASP A 62 11.56 -23.59 14.71
C ASP A 62 11.51 -22.10 15.07
N LYS A 63 12.26 -21.25 14.35
CA LYS A 63 12.43 -19.84 14.71
C LYS A 63 11.80 -18.87 13.70
N ILE A 64 11.92 -19.15 12.39
CA ILE A 64 11.47 -18.22 11.33
C ILE A 64 10.01 -18.49 10.96
N MET A 65 9.67 -19.74 10.64
CA MET A 65 8.31 -20.10 10.17
C MET A 65 7.20 -19.79 11.17
N PRO A 66 7.38 -19.87 12.51
CA PRO A 66 6.37 -19.43 13.45
C PRO A 66 5.99 -17.95 13.37
N GLY A 67 6.88 -17.11 12.82
CA GLY A 67 6.63 -15.68 12.60
C GLY A 67 6.08 -15.31 11.24
N VAL A 68 5.87 -16.28 10.36
CA VAL A 68 5.38 -16.03 8.99
C VAL A 68 3.86 -15.90 8.97
N THR A 69 3.34 -14.85 8.34
CA THR A 69 1.94 -14.78 7.92
C THR A 69 1.80 -15.52 6.60
N HIS A 70 0.98 -16.57 6.58
CA HIS A 70 0.87 -17.49 5.44
C HIS A 70 -0.11 -16.96 4.39
N TRP A 71 0.38 -16.20 3.41
CA TRP A 71 -0.43 -15.56 2.36
C TRP A 71 -1.12 -16.55 1.41
N GLN A 72 -0.59 -17.78 1.28
CA GLN A 72 -1.19 -18.86 0.47
C GLN A 72 -2.18 -19.72 1.27
N HIS A 73 -2.40 -19.39 2.55
CA HIS A 73 -3.30 -20.15 3.41
C HIS A 73 -4.77 -19.99 2.97
N PRO A 74 -5.60 -21.06 2.99
CA PRO A 74 -7.01 -21.00 2.58
C PRO A 74 -7.88 -20.07 3.47
N ARG A 75 -7.36 -19.67 4.62
CA ARG A 75 -8.03 -18.74 5.57
C ARG A 75 -7.47 -17.30 5.49
N PHE A 76 -6.61 -17.03 4.52
CA PHE A 76 -6.06 -15.68 4.29
C PHE A 76 -6.91 -14.95 3.23
N HIS A 77 -7.63 -13.91 3.67
CA HIS A 77 -8.54 -13.11 2.85
C HIS A 77 -8.23 -11.61 2.93
N ALA A 78 -7.00 -11.26 3.30
CA ALA A 78 -6.54 -9.90 3.50
C ALA A 78 -5.86 -9.33 2.24
N TYR A 79 -5.83 -8.01 2.13
CA TYR A 79 -5.15 -7.29 1.04
C TYR A 79 -5.68 -7.67 -0.35
N PHE A 80 -4.77 -7.91 -1.29
CA PHE A 80 -4.97 -8.60 -2.57
C PHE A 80 -4.09 -9.85 -2.61
N PRO A 81 -4.34 -10.80 -3.51
CA PRO A 81 -3.51 -11.99 -3.62
C PRO A 81 -2.02 -11.64 -3.77
N SER A 82 -1.15 -12.42 -3.14
CA SER A 82 0.25 -12.53 -3.53
C SER A 82 0.35 -13.72 -4.47
N GLY A 83 0.49 -13.46 -5.77
CA GLY A 83 0.57 -14.51 -6.78
C GLY A 83 1.70 -15.48 -6.46
N ASN A 84 1.42 -16.75 -6.64
CA ASN A 84 2.40 -17.82 -6.50
C ASN A 84 1.99 -19.01 -7.37
N SER A 85 2.95 -19.73 -7.92
CA SER A 85 2.75 -21.01 -8.61
C SER A 85 4.08 -21.74 -8.78
N TYR A 86 4.05 -23.05 -8.89
CA TYR A 86 5.26 -23.85 -9.12
C TYR A 86 6.02 -23.40 -10.39
N PRO A 87 5.37 -23.15 -11.54
CA PRO A 87 6.08 -22.62 -12.71
C PRO A 87 6.79 -21.30 -12.44
N SER A 88 6.18 -20.41 -11.68
CA SER A 88 6.78 -19.13 -11.34
C SER A 88 8.00 -19.29 -10.41
N ILE A 89 7.92 -20.17 -9.41
CA ILE A 89 9.04 -20.52 -8.51
C ILE A 89 10.21 -21.09 -9.32
N LEU A 90 9.93 -22.04 -10.24
CA LEU A 90 10.98 -22.63 -11.10
C LEU A 90 11.62 -21.61 -12.04
N GLY A 91 10.83 -20.65 -12.55
CA GLY A 91 11.34 -19.54 -13.35
C GLY A 91 12.29 -18.64 -12.58
N ASP A 92 11.95 -18.28 -11.33
CA ASP A 92 12.84 -17.52 -10.45
C ASP A 92 14.07 -18.31 -10.02
N MET A 93 13.92 -19.60 -9.69
CA MET A 93 15.05 -20.48 -9.37
C MET A 93 16.06 -20.54 -10.51
N LEU A 94 15.58 -20.63 -11.75
CA LEU A 94 16.46 -20.62 -12.92
C LEU A 94 17.11 -19.24 -13.11
N SER A 95 16.35 -18.14 -12.95
CA SER A 95 16.86 -16.78 -13.00
C SER A 95 18.03 -16.56 -12.03
N ASP A 96 17.85 -17.01 -10.79
CA ASP A 96 18.87 -16.89 -9.75
C ASP A 96 20.09 -17.79 -10.04
N GLY A 97 19.86 -19.00 -10.58
CA GLY A 97 20.91 -19.93 -10.99
C GLY A 97 21.76 -19.42 -12.17
N ILE A 98 21.16 -18.71 -13.13
CA ILE A 98 21.88 -18.05 -14.24
C ILE A 98 22.72 -16.88 -13.72
N GLY A 99 22.18 -16.09 -12.76
CA GLY A 99 22.89 -14.99 -12.10
C GLY A 99 23.24 -13.81 -13.01
N CYS A 100 22.56 -13.63 -14.15
CA CYS A 100 22.81 -12.48 -15.03
C CYS A 100 22.13 -11.21 -14.53
N ILE A 101 22.69 -10.04 -14.89
CA ILE A 101 22.12 -8.73 -14.59
C ILE A 101 21.75 -8.06 -15.92
N GLY A 102 20.44 -8.03 -16.23
CA GLY A 102 19.92 -7.63 -17.53
C GLY A 102 19.63 -6.14 -17.66
N PHE A 103 20.57 -5.26 -17.40
CA PHE A 103 20.34 -3.82 -17.51
C PHE A 103 20.37 -3.31 -18.96
N SER A 104 21.07 -3.97 -19.87
CA SER A 104 21.11 -3.64 -21.29
C SER A 104 21.15 -4.89 -22.16
N TRP A 105 20.95 -4.73 -23.46
CA TRP A 105 21.06 -5.82 -24.42
C TRP A 105 22.49 -6.44 -24.42
N ALA A 106 23.50 -5.61 -24.35
CA ALA A 106 24.88 -6.09 -24.31
C ALA A 106 25.21 -6.87 -23.03
N ALA A 107 24.61 -6.52 -21.89
CA ALA A 107 24.82 -7.22 -20.62
C ALA A 107 24.16 -8.62 -20.62
N SER A 108 23.00 -8.77 -21.24
CA SER A 108 22.31 -10.04 -21.46
C SER A 108 21.27 -9.90 -22.57
N PRO A 109 21.60 -10.30 -23.82
CA PRO A 109 20.67 -10.21 -24.95
C PRO A 109 19.34 -10.92 -24.69
N ALA A 110 19.40 -12.17 -24.20
CA ALA A 110 18.22 -12.98 -23.95
C ALA A 110 17.30 -12.35 -22.85
N CYS A 111 17.87 -11.66 -21.88
CA CYS A 111 17.12 -10.98 -20.84
C CYS A 111 16.28 -9.84 -21.44
N THR A 112 16.87 -9.00 -22.29
CA THR A 112 16.20 -7.89 -22.97
C THR A 112 15.16 -8.39 -23.97
N GLU A 113 15.54 -9.34 -24.83
CA GLU A 113 14.65 -9.87 -25.88
C GLU A 113 13.43 -10.57 -25.28
N LEU A 114 13.64 -11.46 -24.30
CA LEU A 114 12.54 -12.16 -23.67
C LEU A 114 11.60 -11.22 -22.94
N GLU A 115 12.12 -10.20 -22.24
CA GLU A 115 11.28 -9.21 -21.56
C GLU A 115 10.40 -8.46 -22.56
N THR A 116 10.96 -8.00 -23.67
CA THR A 116 10.21 -7.32 -24.73
C THR A 116 9.10 -8.21 -25.31
N ILE A 117 9.42 -9.49 -25.60
CA ILE A 117 8.46 -10.45 -26.16
C ILE A 117 7.32 -10.75 -25.21
N VAL A 118 7.62 -11.07 -23.94
CA VAL A 118 6.56 -11.45 -22.99
C VAL A 118 5.67 -10.25 -22.63
N LEU A 119 6.22 -9.04 -22.63
CA LEU A 119 5.45 -7.82 -22.44
C LEU A 119 4.50 -7.56 -23.61
N ASP A 120 4.94 -7.73 -24.85
CA ASP A 120 4.06 -7.63 -26.00
C ASP A 120 2.97 -8.71 -26.01
N TRP A 121 3.29 -9.95 -25.60
CA TRP A 121 2.28 -10.99 -25.40
C TRP A 121 1.23 -10.57 -24.38
N LEU A 122 1.66 -10.10 -23.22
CA LEU A 122 0.75 -9.69 -22.14
C LEU A 122 -0.05 -8.45 -22.50
N GLY A 123 0.54 -7.47 -23.18
CA GLY A 123 -0.18 -6.32 -23.71
C GLY A 123 -1.32 -6.75 -24.66
N LYS A 124 -1.05 -7.67 -25.60
CA LYS A 124 -2.07 -8.27 -26.48
C LYS A 124 -3.12 -9.07 -25.70
N MET A 125 -2.68 -9.86 -24.73
CA MET A 125 -3.56 -10.70 -23.89
C MET A 125 -4.58 -9.88 -23.12
N VAL A 126 -4.20 -8.72 -22.59
CA VAL A 126 -5.12 -7.81 -21.87
C VAL A 126 -5.86 -6.84 -22.79
N GLY A 127 -5.51 -6.78 -24.07
CA GLY A 127 -6.19 -5.95 -25.07
C GLY A 127 -5.73 -4.49 -25.10
N LEU A 128 -4.46 -4.21 -24.78
CA LEU A 128 -3.88 -2.88 -24.98
C LEU A 128 -3.84 -2.52 -26.47
N PRO A 129 -4.04 -1.24 -26.82
CA PRO A 129 -3.82 -0.75 -28.17
C PRO A 129 -2.40 -1.01 -28.68
N GLU A 130 -2.25 -1.15 -29.99
CA GLU A 130 -0.95 -1.42 -30.64
C GLU A 130 0.11 -0.38 -30.34
N ASP A 131 -0.30 0.87 -30.10
CA ASP A 131 0.59 1.97 -29.71
C ASP A 131 1.43 1.68 -28.45
N PHE A 132 0.99 0.74 -27.60
CA PHE A 132 1.70 0.32 -26.40
C PHE A 132 2.70 -0.81 -26.64
N LEU A 133 2.68 -1.45 -27.80
CA LEU A 133 3.48 -2.64 -28.08
C LEU A 133 4.80 -2.27 -28.72
N SER A 134 5.87 -2.98 -28.36
CA SER A 134 7.22 -2.70 -28.84
C SER A 134 7.42 -3.06 -30.31
N TYR A 135 6.81 -4.17 -30.75
CA TYR A 135 6.99 -4.72 -32.11
C TYR A 135 5.86 -4.36 -33.08
N SER A 136 4.93 -3.49 -32.71
CA SER A 136 3.95 -2.98 -33.65
C SER A 136 4.60 -2.00 -34.65
N GLU A 137 4.12 -2.01 -35.89
CA GLU A 137 4.64 -1.18 -36.95
C GLU A 137 4.55 0.32 -36.61
N ASN A 138 5.64 1.05 -36.72
CA ASN A 138 5.78 2.47 -36.38
C ASN A 138 5.49 2.81 -34.89
N SER A 139 5.37 1.83 -34.01
CA SER A 139 5.13 2.09 -32.60
C SER A 139 6.35 2.74 -31.92
N LYS A 140 6.05 3.75 -31.11
CA LYS A 140 7.00 4.33 -30.14
C LYS A 140 6.82 3.77 -28.74
N GLY A 141 5.87 2.87 -28.57
CA GLY A 141 5.51 2.27 -27.30
C GLY A 141 6.48 1.18 -26.86
N GLY A 142 6.13 0.57 -25.76
CA GLY A 142 6.81 -0.58 -25.20
C GLY A 142 6.48 -0.76 -23.73
N GLY A 143 6.88 -1.92 -23.21
CA GLY A 143 6.70 -2.28 -21.81
C GLY A 143 8.02 -2.50 -21.09
N VAL A 144 7.96 -2.50 -19.75
CA VAL A 144 9.07 -2.78 -18.84
C VAL A 144 8.56 -3.51 -17.61
N ILE A 145 9.36 -4.41 -17.04
CA ILE A 145 9.06 -5.06 -15.75
C ILE A 145 9.68 -4.21 -14.64
N GLN A 146 8.83 -3.59 -13.81
CA GLN A 146 9.20 -2.85 -12.60
C GLN A 146 9.06 -3.73 -11.35
N GLY A 147 9.64 -3.30 -10.23
CA GLY A 147 9.54 -3.99 -8.94
C GLY A 147 8.14 -3.91 -8.32
N SER A 148 7.41 -2.83 -8.56
CA SER A 148 6.08 -2.60 -7.97
C SER A 148 5.27 -1.56 -8.74
N ALA A 149 3.94 -1.53 -8.58
CA ALA A 149 3.10 -0.46 -9.10
C ALA A 149 3.50 0.92 -8.55
N SER A 150 4.01 0.99 -7.32
CA SER A 150 4.53 2.25 -6.75
C SER A 150 5.71 2.81 -7.55
N GLU A 151 6.56 1.95 -8.09
CA GLU A 151 7.64 2.34 -8.99
C GLU A 151 7.08 2.80 -10.36
N CYS A 152 6.07 2.10 -10.89
CA CYS A 152 5.39 2.49 -12.13
C CYS A 152 4.79 3.89 -12.02
N VAL A 153 4.08 4.19 -10.93
CA VAL A 153 3.49 5.51 -10.68
C VAL A 153 4.58 6.57 -10.56
N LEU A 154 5.65 6.32 -9.78
CA LEU A 154 6.73 7.29 -9.62
C LEU A 154 7.44 7.57 -10.96
N VAL A 155 7.79 6.54 -11.70
CA VAL A 155 8.50 6.67 -12.98
C VAL A 155 7.65 7.39 -14.02
N SER A 156 6.35 7.07 -14.13
CA SER A 156 5.43 7.76 -15.04
C SER A 156 5.23 9.24 -14.65
N LEU A 157 5.13 9.54 -13.35
CA LEU A 157 5.04 10.91 -12.84
C LEU A 157 6.31 11.73 -13.14
N LEU A 158 7.50 11.14 -12.94
CA LEU A 158 8.77 11.78 -13.27
C LEU A 158 8.90 12.03 -14.78
N ALA A 159 8.46 11.08 -15.61
CA ALA A 159 8.43 11.23 -17.06
C ALA A 159 7.51 12.39 -17.49
N ALA A 160 6.29 12.44 -16.96
CA ALA A 160 5.33 13.51 -17.20
C ALA A 160 5.89 14.86 -16.77
N ARG A 161 6.48 14.93 -15.56
CA ARG A 161 7.11 16.14 -15.01
C ARG A 161 8.22 16.65 -15.93
N ALA A 162 9.17 15.79 -16.27
CA ALA A 162 10.31 16.17 -17.11
C ALA A 162 9.87 16.58 -18.52
N HIS A 163 8.87 15.91 -19.09
CA HIS A 163 8.27 16.28 -20.36
C HIS A 163 7.66 17.68 -20.32
N THR A 164 6.82 17.93 -19.32
CA THR A 164 6.12 19.23 -19.18
C THR A 164 7.09 20.37 -18.92
N ILE A 165 8.08 20.19 -18.05
CA ILE A 165 9.13 21.21 -17.80
C ILE A 165 9.85 21.56 -19.12
N ARG A 166 10.22 20.56 -19.93
CA ARG A 166 10.86 20.82 -21.23
C ARG A 166 9.96 21.60 -22.18
N GLN A 167 8.66 21.33 -22.22
CA GLN A 167 7.73 22.10 -23.03
C GLN A 167 7.62 23.54 -22.55
N LEU A 168 7.49 23.75 -21.24
CA LEU A 168 7.41 25.06 -20.62
C LEU A 168 8.71 25.88 -20.81
N LYS A 169 9.88 25.23 -20.74
CA LYS A 169 11.18 25.88 -21.00
C LYS A 169 11.32 26.34 -22.46
N LYS A 170 10.74 25.63 -23.43
CA LYS A 170 10.69 26.12 -24.82
C LYS A 170 9.87 27.41 -24.98
N GLN A 171 8.77 27.52 -24.20
CA GLN A 171 7.90 28.70 -24.22
C GLN A 171 8.46 29.84 -23.34
N HIS A 172 9.12 29.49 -22.24
CA HIS A 172 9.63 30.41 -21.22
C HIS A 172 11.10 30.14 -20.91
N PRO A 173 12.04 30.39 -21.84
CA PRO A 173 13.44 29.96 -21.72
C PRO A 173 14.17 30.58 -20.53
N PHE A 174 13.78 31.77 -20.10
CA PHE A 174 14.41 32.50 -19.00
C PHE A 174 13.82 32.22 -17.61
N VAL A 175 12.72 31.47 -17.52
CA VAL A 175 12.09 31.14 -16.23
C VAL A 175 12.83 29.95 -15.63
N GLU A 176 13.23 30.07 -14.36
CA GLU A 176 13.88 28.99 -13.61
C GLU A 176 12.96 27.77 -13.48
N GLU A 177 13.54 26.56 -13.60
CA GLU A 177 12.76 25.30 -13.53
C GLU A 177 12.01 25.14 -12.20
N GLY A 178 12.58 25.59 -11.09
CA GLY A 178 11.92 25.58 -9.77
C GLY A 178 10.63 26.39 -9.75
N VAL A 179 10.58 27.52 -10.48
CA VAL A 179 9.35 28.34 -10.63
C VAL A 179 8.31 27.60 -11.45
N LEU A 180 8.70 26.97 -12.56
CA LEU A 180 7.82 26.15 -13.38
C LEU A 180 7.27 24.97 -12.59
N LEU A 181 8.14 24.25 -11.87
CA LEU A 181 7.77 23.11 -11.02
C LEU A 181 6.77 23.52 -9.95
N SER A 182 6.93 24.69 -9.34
CA SER A 182 6.02 25.20 -8.31
C SER A 182 4.58 25.44 -8.79
N LYS A 183 4.37 25.53 -10.10
CA LYS A 183 3.07 25.71 -10.74
C LYS A 183 2.42 24.41 -11.18
N MET A 184 3.16 23.31 -11.24
CA MET A 184 2.66 22.03 -11.75
C MET A 184 1.71 21.36 -10.77
N MET A 185 0.61 20.79 -11.28
CA MET A 185 -0.42 20.12 -10.51
C MET A 185 -0.71 18.73 -11.07
N ALA A 186 -0.63 17.74 -10.22
CA ALA A 186 -1.06 16.37 -10.46
C ALA A 186 -2.42 16.09 -9.81
N TYR A 187 -3.14 15.09 -10.29
CA TYR A 187 -4.48 14.73 -9.82
C TYR A 187 -4.61 13.23 -9.64
N CYS A 188 -5.35 12.80 -8.61
CA CYS A 188 -5.79 11.42 -8.44
C CYS A 188 -7.12 11.37 -7.67
N SER A 189 -7.79 10.23 -7.72
CA SER A 189 -8.95 9.95 -6.87
C SER A 189 -8.53 9.81 -5.40
N LYS A 190 -9.45 10.10 -4.47
CA LYS A 190 -9.32 9.77 -3.05
C LYS A 190 -9.15 8.26 -2.80
N GLU A 191 -9.67 7.45 -3.70
CA GLU A 191 -9.55 5.99 -3.64
C GLU A 191 -8.26 5.46 -4.28
N ALA A 192 -7.42 6.33 -4.86
CA ALA A 192 -6.12 5.97 -5.39
C ALA A 192 -5.22 5.39 -4.29
N HIS A 193 -4.30 4.54 -4.70
CA HIS A 193 -3.35 3.96 -3.76
C HIS A 193 -2.41 5.03 -3.19
N SER A 194 -2.09 4.95 -1.89
CA SER A 194 -1.20 5.88 -1.19
C SER A 194 0.18 6.09 -1.85
N CYS A 195 0.59 5.21 -2.77
CA CYS A 195 1.82 5.39 -3.54
C CYS A 195 1.78 6.63 -4.45
N VAL A 196 0.59 7.10 -4.84
CA VAL A 196 0.45 8.32 -5.66
C VAL A 196 0.85 9.55 -4.86
N GLU A 197 0.35 9.67 -3.62
CA GLU A 197 0.76 10.73 -2.69
C GLU A 197 2.26 10.68 -2.43
N LYS A 198 2.78 9.47 -2.16
CA LYS A 198 4.22 9.26 -1.94
C LYS A 198 5.06 9.63 -3.18
N ALA A 199 4.61 9.28 -4.38
CA ALA A 199 5.28 9.65 -5.62
C ALA A 199 5.29 11.16 -5.83
N ALA A 200 4.17 11.85 -5.57
CA ALA A 200 4.07 13.31 -5.66
C ALA A 200 5.02 14.00 -4.66
N MET A 201 5.10 13.50 -3.42
CA MET A 201 6.07 13.98 -2.42
C MET A 201 7.51 13.83 -2.91
N MET A 202 7.89 12.65 -3.40
CA MET A 202 9.26 12.38 -3.91
C MET A 202 9.58 13.21 -5.16
N ALA A 203 8.59 13.47 -6.00
CA ALA A 203 8.74 14.27 -7.22
C ALA A 203 8.69 15.79 -6.96
N PHE A 204 8.42 16.23 -5.72
CA PHE A 204 8.24 17.65 -5.34
C PHE A 204 7.14 18.36 -6.15
N VAL A 205 6.06 17.65 -6.49
CA VAL A 205 4.91 18.22 -7.21
C VAL A 205 3.69 18.31 -6.31
N LYS A 206 2.81 19.27 -6.61
CA LYS A 206 1.52 19.38 -5.95
C LYS A 206 0.61 18.28 -6.43
N LEU A 207 -0.14 17.68 -5.50
CA LEU A 207 -1.17 16.68 -5.79
C LEU A 207 -2.51 17.18 -5.27
N ARG A 208 -3.53 17.19 -6.13
CA ARG A 208 -4.92 17.43 -5.76
C ARG A 208 -5.68 16.11 -5.75
N ILE A 209 -6.22 15.76 -4.60
CA ILE A 209 -7.01 14.56 -4.37
C ILE A 209 -8.47 14.91 -4.64
N LEU A 210 -9.11 14.16 -5.53
CA LEU A 210 -10.47 14.40 -6.03
C LEU A 210 -11.46 13.44 -5.37
N GLU A 211 -12.63 13.97 -4.99
CA GLU A 211 -13.70 13.14 -4.44
C GLU A 211 -14.33 12.31 -5.57
N PRO A 212 -14.46 10.99 -5.38
CA PRO A 212 -15.17 10.11 -6.31
C PRO A 212 -16.69 10.25 -6.16
N ASP A 213 -17.44 9.63 -7.08
CA ASP A 213 -18.89 9.51 -6.97
C ASP A 213 -19.31 8.51 -5.87
N GLU A 214 -20.61 8.27 -5.73
CA GLU A 214 -21.20 7.35 -4.75
C GLU A 214 -20.73 5.88 -4.92
N ASN A 215 -20.28 5.51 -6.13
CA ASN A 215 -19.72 4.21 -6.45
C ASN A 215 -18.19 4.14 -6.29
N GLN A 216 -17.59 5.16 -5.67
CA GLN A 216 -16.15 5.30 -5.48
C GLN A 216 -15.38 5.38 -6.82
N CYS A 217 -15.97 6.01 -7.83
CA CYS A 217 -15.45 6.14 -9.19
C CYS A 217 -15.16 7.61 -9.49
N LEU A 218 -13.94 7.93 -9.92
CA LEU A 218 -13.61 9.27 -10.40
C LEU A 218 -14.29 9.54 -11.74
N ARG A 219 -14.95 10.70 -11.85
CA ARG A 219 -15.69 11.13 -13.04
C ARG A 219 -14.92 12.18 -13.83
N GLY A 220 -15.10 12.16 -15.16
CA GLY A 220 -14.49 13.15 -16.06
C GLY A 220 -14.93 14.57 -15.75
N SER A 221 -16.20 14.79 -15.41
CA SER A 221 -16.73 16.12 -15.04
C SER A 221 -16.06 16.69 -13.80
N THR A 222 -15.82 15.87 -12.77
CA THR A 222 -15.11 16.29 -11.55
C THR A 222 -13.68 16.73 -11.88
N LEU A 223 -12.98 15.93 -12.70
CA LEU A 223 -11.62 16.26 -13.13
C LEU A 223 -11.60 17.56 -13.95
N GLN A 224 -12.48 17.70 -14.91
CA GLN A 224 -12.54 18.88 -15.79
C GLN A 224 -12.76 20.16 -14.98
N GLN A 225 -13.77 20.18 -14.12
CA GLN A 225 -14.06 21.34 -13.26
C GLN A 225 -12.82 21.76 -12.44
N VAL A 226 -12.18 20.80 -11.80
CA VAL A 226 -11.03 21.08 -10.94
C VAL A 226 -9.82 21.55 -11.72
N MET A 227 -9.60 21.02 -12.93
CA MET A 227 -8.51 21.48 -13.80
C MET A 227 -8.76 22.90 -14.32
N GLU A 228 -10.00 23.28 -14.59
CA GLU A 228 -10.39 24.65 -14.96
C GLU A 228 -10.12 25.63 -13.82
N GLU A 229 -10.52 25.27 -12.58
CA GLU A 229 -10.23 26.05 -11.37
C GLU A 229 -8.72 26.28 -11.19
N ASP A 230 -7.92 25.22 -11.28
CA ASP A 230 -6.47 25.30 -11.09
C ASP A 230 -5.80 26.13 -12.18
N ARG A 231 -6.23 26.02 -13.44
CA ARG A 231 -5.74 26.87 -14.54
C ARG A 231 -6.09 28.34 -14.32
N ALA A 232 -7.30 28.64 -13.85
CA ALA A 232 -7.70 29.99 -13.51
C ALA A 232 -6.82 30.61 -12.41
N MET A 233 -6.27 29.78 -11.50
CA MET A 233 -5.28 30.17 -10.48
C MET A 233 -3.84 30.21 -11.02
N GLY A 234 -3.61 29.97 -12.30
CA GLY A 234 -2.28 29.96 -12.91
C GLY A 234 -1.46 28.70 -12.58
N LEU A 235 -2.10 27.61 -12.18
CA LEU A 235 -1.48 26.31 -12.05
C LEU A 235 -1.49 25.57 -13.38
N ILE A 236 -0.63 24.56 -13.52
CA ILE A 236 -0.40 23.85 -14.75
C ILE A 236 -0.69 22.36 -14.53
N PRO A 237 -1.89 21.87 -14.92
CA PRO A 237 -2.19 20.45 -14.97
C PRO A 237 -1.17 19.72 -15.84
N PHE A 238 -0.61 18.58 -15.37
CA PHE A 238 0.38 17.84 -16.14
C PHE A 238 0.27 16.33 -16.03
N TYR A 239 -0.37 15.82 -14.97
CA TYR A 239 -0.45 14.39 -14.67
C TYR A 239 -1.77 14.04 -13.98
N VAL A 240 -2.43 13.00 -14.48
CA VAL A 240 -3.60 12.39 -13.86
C VAL A 240 -3.32 10.91 -13.66
N GLU A 241 -3.53 10.43 -12.43
CA GLU A 241 -3.55 8.99 -12.16
C GLU A 241 -5.00 8.55 -11.96
N THR A 242 -5.34 7.43 -12.59
CA THR A 242 -6.64 6.75 -12.46
C THR A 242 -6.43 5.30 -12.09
N THR A 243 -7.31 4.75 -11.25
CA THR A 243 -7.17 3.38 -10.77
C THR A 243 -8.26 2.48 -11.36
N LEU A 244 -7.87 1.36 -11.96
CA LEU A 244 -8.78 0.27 -12.37
C LEU A 244 -8.67 -0.89 -11.38
N GLY A 245 -9.58 -0.92 -10.41
CA GLY A 245 -9.59 -1.85 -9.29
C GLY A 245 -8.91 -1.29 -8.05
N THR A 246 -9.54 -0.28 -7.42
CA THR A 246 -9.02 0.42 -6.24
C THR A 246 -8.77 -0.53 -5.07
N THR A 247 -7.82 -0.15 -4.21
CA THR A 247 -7.44 -0.99 -3.07
C THR A 247 -8.55 -1.12 -2.04
N SER A 248 -9.35 -0.08 -1.85
CA SER A 248 -10.43 -0.04 -0.84
C SER A 248 -11.57 -1.00 -1.16
N CYS A 249 -12.12 -0.94 -2.38
CA CYS A 249 -13.34 -1.66 -2.76
C CYS A 249 -13.34 -2.23 -4.18
N CYS A 250 -12.21 -2.19 -4.89
CA CYS A 250 -12.10 -2.63 -6.29
C CYS A 250 -12.99 -1.84 -7.26
N SER A 251 -13.25 -0.54 -7.00
CA SER A 251 -13.92 0.34 -7.94
C SER A 251 -13.04 0.66 -9.14
N PHE A 252 -13.65 1.18 -10.22
CA PHE A 252 -12.98 1.49 -11.46
C PHE A 252 -13.26 2.94 -11.84
N ASP A 253 -12.21 3.77 -11.93
CA ASP A 253 -12.33 5.13 -12.43
C ASP A 253 -12.78 5.15 -13.89
N ASN A 254 -13.59 6.15 -14.27
CA ASN A 254 -14.18 6.20 -15.61
C ASN A 254 -13.21 6.82 -16.63
N ILE A 255 -12.26 6.00 -17.12
CA ILE A 255 -11.28 6.48 -18.11
C ILE A 255 -11.88 6.87 -19.46
N ALA A 256 -13.10 6.42 -19.78
CA ALA A 256 -13.81 6.86 -20.98
C ALA A 256 -14.25 8.33 -20.91
N GLU A 257 -14.51 8.85 -19.70
CA GLU A 257 -14.82 10.26 -19.47
C GLU A 257 -13.53 11.07 -19.20
N ILE A 258 -12.60 10.51 -18.43
CA ILE A 258 -11.36 11.17 -18.00
C ILE A 258 -10.38 11.34 -19.19
N GLY A 259 -10.30 10.33 -20.05
CA GLY A 259 -9.35 10.31 -21.17
C GLY A 259 -9.46 11.51 -22.12
N PRO A 260 -10.67 11.84 -22.63
CA PRO A 260 -10.86 13.04 -23.47
C PRO A 260 -10.46 14.35 -22.78
N VAL A 261 -10.73 14.49 -21.47
CA VAL A 261 -10.28 15.66 -20.70
C VAL A 261 -8.76 15.73 -20.67
N CYS A 262 -8.08 14.62 -20.38
CA CYS A 262 -6.62 14.59 -20.38
C CYS A 262 -6.01 14.90 -21.75
N GLU A 263 -6.63 14.43 -22.82
CA GLU A 263 -6.21 14.72 -24.20
C GLU A 263 -6.38 16.21 -24.54
N GLU A 264 -7.52 16.81 -24.23
CA GLU A 264 -7.80 18.23 -24.46
C GLU A 264 -6.79 19.13 -23.75
N TYR A 265 -6.43 18.80 -22.52
CA TYR A 265 -5.48 19.60 -21.72
C TYR A 265 -4.00 19.22 -21.98
N GLY A 266 -3.73 18.20 -22.77
CA GLY A 266 -2.38 17.72 -23.05
C GLY A 266 -1.68 17.10 -21.82
N VAL A 267 -2.43 16.51 -20.90
CA VAL A 267 -2.00 15.99 -19.62
C VAL A 267 -1.66 14.51 -19.75
N TRP A 268 -0.60 14.06 -19.07
CA TRP A 268 -0.25 12.64 -19.01
C TRP A 268 -1.28 11.87 -18.18
N LEU A 269 -1.98 10.95 -18.80
CA LEU A 269 -2.87 10.01 -18.12
C LEU A 269 -2.14 8.70 -17.85
N HIS A 270 -1.98 8.36 -16.56
CA HIS A 270 -1.50 7.07 -16.10
C HIS A 270 -2.67 6.24 -15.57
N VAL A 271 -2.77 5.00 -16.02
CA VAL A 271 -3.81 4.06 -15.58
C VAL A 271 -3.16 2.98 -14.72
N ASP A 272 -3.41 3.03 -13.41
CA ASP A 272 -3.01 2.01 -12.45
C ASP A 272 -4.04 0.87 -12.41
N GLY A 273 -3.75 -0.21 -13.11
CA GLY A 273 -4.48 -1.47 -13.06
C GLY A 273 -3.82 -2.53 -12.18
N ALA A 274 -3.08 -2.15 -11.13
CA ALA A 274 -2.23 -3.07 -10.36
C ALA A 274 -2.92 -4.38 -9.98
N TYR A 275 -4.20 -4.32 -9.60
CA TYR A 275 -5.02 -5.51 -9.36
C TYR A 275 -5.95 -5.79 -10.54
N GLY A 276 -6.84 -4.84 -10.87
CA GLY A 276 -7.90 -5.05 -11.86
C GLY A 276 -7.37 -5.27 -13.27
N GLY A 277 -6.22 -4.69 -13.64
CA GLY A 277 -5.61 -4.85 -14.96
C GLY A 277 -5.33 -6.29 -15.36
N ASN A 278 -5.07 -7.17 -14.38
CA ASN A 278 -4.90 -8.60 -14.63
C ASN A 278 -6.16 -9.27 -15.18
N SER A 279 -7.34 -8.79 -14.78
CA SER A 279 -8.61 -9.37 -15.19
C SER A 279 -8.93 -9.18 -16.67
N PHE A 280 -8.30 -8.21 -17.32
CA PHE A 280 -8.55 -7.88 -18.72
C PHE A 280 -8.01 -8.93 -19.72
N ILE A 281 -7.29 -9.94 -19.23
CA ILE A 281 -7.04 -11.16 -20.02
C ILE A 281 -8.37 -11.86 -20.38
N CYS A 282 -9.43 -11.66 -19.60
CA CYS A 282 -10.79 -12.11 -19.87
C CYS A 282 -11.52 -11.04 -20.70
N PRO A 283 -11.86 -11.28 -21.98
CA PRO A 283 -12.46 -10.25 -22.83
C PRO A 283 -13.75 -9.65 -22.26
N GLU A 284 -14.56 -10.46 -21.57
CA GLU A 284 -15.81 -10.06 -20.94
C GLU A 284 -15.62 -9.08 -19.77
N LEU A 285 -14.41 -8.97 -19.22
CA LEU A 285 -14.09 -8.08 -18.11
C LEU A 285 -13.44 -6.76 -18.57
N ARG A 286 -13.26 -6.54 -19.87
CA ARG A 286 -12.58 -5.35 -20.43
C ARG A 286 -13.44 -4.07 -20.46
N GLY A 287 -14.69 -4.12 -20.00
CA GLY A 287 -15.56 -2.94 -19.98
C GLY A 287 -14.88 -1.68 -19.39
N PRO A 288 -14.21 -1.76 -18.22
CA PRO A 288 -13.51 -0.64 -17.61
C PRO A 288 -12.31 -0.08 -18.42
N MET A 289 -11.78 -0.83 -19.40
CA MET A 289 -10.71 -0.34 -20.28
C MET A 289 -11.17 0.62 -21.35
N LYS A 290 -12.49 0.83 -21.53
CA LYS A 290 -13.01 1.79 -22.51
C LYS A 290 -12.42 3.17 -22.22
N GLY A 291 -11.64 3.73 -23.15
CA GLY A 291 -10.89 4.97 -22.96
C GLY A 291 -9.37 4.78 -22.76
N VAL A 292 -8.87 3.53 -22.69
CA VAL A 292 -7.44 3.26 -22.50
C VAL A 292 -6.57 3.81 -23.65
N GLN A 293 -7.14 4.05 -24.83
CA GLN A 293 -6.46 4.68 -25.95
C GLN A 293 -6.00 6.12 -25.64
N TYR A 294 -6.56 6.78 -24.64
CA TYR A 294 -6.13 8.11 -24.19
C TYR A 294 -4.97 8.05 -23.17
N ALA A 295 -4.73 6.88 -22.57
CA ALA A 295 -3.67 6.74 -21.59
C ALA A 295 -2.29 6.92 -22.20
N SER A 296 -1.41 7.63 -21.51
CA SER A 296 0.02 7.74 -21.85
C SER A 296 0.83 6.56 -21.32
N SER A 297 0.38 5.98 -20.19
CA SER A 297 0.98 4.80 -19.55
C SER A 297 -0.09 3.96 -18.85
N PHE A 298 0.18 2.66 -18.74
CA PHE A 298 -0.69 1.68 -18.11
C PHE A 298 0.17 0.67 -17.34
N ASN A 299 -0.26 0.25 -16.15
CA ASN A 299 0.41 -0.82 -15.43
C ASN A 299 -0.56 -1.85 -14.85
N PHE A 300 -0.08 -3.08 -14.65
CA PHE A 300 -0.70 -4.07 -13.78
C PHE A 300 0.35 -5.01 -13.16
N ASN A 301 -0.04 -5.71 -12.09
CA ASN A 301 0.86 -6.59 -11.35
C ASN A 301 0.49 -8.06 -11.53
N PRO A 302 1.20 -8.84 -12.38
CA PRO A 302 1.05 -10.31 -12.42
C PRO A 302 1.26 -10.98 -11.07
N ASN A 303 2.08 -10.38 -10.21
CA ASN A 303 2.32 -10.85 -8.84
C ASN A 303 1.14 -10.65 -7.88
N LYS A 304 0.03 -10.07 -8.33
CA LYS A 304 -1.23 -10.03 -7.58
C LYS A 304 -2.21 -11.09 -8.09
N PHE A 305 -2.57 -11.04 -9.37
CA PHE A 305 -3.72 -11.80 -9.86
C PHE A 305 -3.44 -12.57 -11.15
N MET A 306 -2.16 -12.99 -11.37
CA MET A 306 -1.76 -13.76 -12.55
C MET A 306 -0.70 -14.83 -12.22
N LEU A 307 -0.81 -15.51 -11.07
CA LEU A 307 -0.02 -16.68 -10.65
C LEU A 307 1.52 -16.49 -10.73
N THR A 308 1.99 -15.27 -10.71
CA THR A 308 3.43 -14.91 -10.75
C THR A 308 3.86 -14.39 -9.40
N ASN A 309 4.98 -14.89 -8.87
CA ASN A 309 5.47 -14.41 -7.57
C ASN A 309 6.02 -12.99 -7.63
N PHE A 310 5.95 -12.34 -6.48
CA PHE A 310 6.57 -11.04 -6.23
C PHE A 310 8.10 -11.16 -6.44
N ASP A 311 8.80 -10.21 -7.07
CA ASP A 311 8.34 -8.90 -7.53
C ASP A 311 8.12 -8.93 -9.06
N CYS A 312 6.97 -8.43 -9.49
CA CYS A 312 6.63 -8.34 -10.91
C CYS A 312 5.47 -7.36 -11.14
N SER A 313 5.77 -6.16 -11.57
CA SER A 313 4.81 -5.14 -11.99
C SER A 313 5.13 -4.72 -13.41
N LEU A 314 4.17 -4.78 -14.31
CA LEU A 314 4.38 -4.48 -15.73
C LEU A 314 3.88 -3.07 -16.01
N MET A 315 4.67 -2.29 -16.71
CA MET A 315 4.29 -0.95 -17.14
C MET A 315 4.52 -0.79 -18.64
N TRP A 316 3.52 -0.27 -19.33
CA TRP A 316 3.60 0.13 -20.74
C TRP A 316 3.46 1.63 -20.88
N VAL A 317 4.12 2.17 -21.91
CA VAL A 317 4.00 3.57 -22.33
C VAL A 317 3.75 3.63 -23.82
N LYS A 318 2.99 4.62 -24.28
CA LYS A 318 2.80 4.89 -25.71
C LYS A 318 4.02 5.51 -26.38
N ASP A 319 4.83 6.22 -25.62
CA ASP A 319 6.02 6.88 -26.12
C ASP A 319 7.18 6.69 -25.14
N ARG A 320 8.03 5.67 -25.45
CA ARG A 320 9.21 5.35 -24.65
C ARG A 320 10.25 6.47 -24.63
N PHE A 321 10.29 7.30 -25.64
CA PHE A 321 11.25 8.42 -25.67
C PHE A 321 10.89 9.51 -24.65
N ARG A 322 9.58 9.74 -24.43
CA ARG A 322 9.12 10.64 -23.36
C ARG A 322 9.48 10.10 -21.97
N LEU A 323 9.42 8.78 -21.79
CA LEU A 323 9.80 8.12 -20.55
C LEU A 323 11.32 8.19 -20.33
N THR A 324 12.09 7.68 -21.27
CA THR A 324 13.55 7.53 -21.13
C THR A 324 14.25 8.88 -20.99
N GLN A 325 13.81 9.92 -21.70
CA GLN A 325 14.37 11.27 -21.58
C GLN A 325 14.36 11.86 -20.16
N ALA A 326 13.52 11.34 -19.26
CA ALA A 326 13.48 11.78 -17.86
C ALA A 326 14.56 11.11 -16.99
N LEU A 327 15.08 9.96 -17.43
CA LEU A 327 15.90 9.06 -16.61
C LEU A 327 17.27 8.76 -17.25
N VAL A 328 17.54 9.29 -18.46
CA VAL A 328 18.79 9.01 -19.18
C VAL A 328 20.00 9.60 -18.43
N VAL A 329 20.91 8.71 -18.05
CA VAL A 329 22.30 9.01 -17.68
C VAL A 329 23.15 8.00 -18.44
N ASP A 330 24.01 8.46 -19.35
CA ASP A 330 24.75 7.59 -20.27
C ASP A 330 26.27 7.74 -20.15
N PRO A 331 26.86 7.22 -19.05
CA PRO A 331 28.30 7.24 -18.86
C PRO A 331 29.01 6.29 -19.84
N LEU A 332 30.23 6.61 -20.22
CA LEU A 332 31.00 5.91 -21.24
C LEU A 332 31.09 4.38 -21.02
N TYR A 333 31.22 3.92 -19.78
CA TYR A 333 31.35 2.49 -19.46
C TYR A 333 30.07 1.67 -19.67
N LEU A 334 28.92 2.32 -19.88
CA LEU A 334 27.63 1.69 -20.19
C LEU A 334 27.26 1.75 -21.67
N GLN A 335 28.01 2.50 -22.49
CA GLN A 335 27.73 2.63 -23.91
C GLN A 335 28.12 1.35 -24.67
N HIS A 336 27.30 0.97 -25.63
CA HIS A 336 27.53 -0.20 -26.49
C HIS A 336 26.99 0.03 -27.91
N SER A 337 27.54 -0.70 -28.87
CA SER A 337 27.23 -0.53 -30.30
C SER A 337 25.81 -0.89 -30.72
N TYR A 338 25.01 -1.46 -29.83
CA TYR A 338 23.63 -1.87 -30.08
C TYR A 338 22.58 -0.94 -29.45
N SER A 339 22.99 0.17 -28.81
CA SER A 339 22.08 1.10 -28.09
C SER A 339 20.98 1.68 -28.98
N GLU A 340 21.26 1.88 -30.28
CA GLU A 340 20.27 2.41 -31.24
C GLU A 340 19.35 1.32 -31.83
N LYS A 341 19.74 0.04 -31.72
CA LYS A 341 19.06 -1.11 -32.34
C LYS A 341 18.23 -1.94 -31.37
N SER A 342 18.40 -1.75 -30.08
CA SER A 342 17.71 -2.50 -29.03
C SER A 342 17.11 -1.55 -28.00
N ILE A 343 16.08 -2.04 -27.29
CA ILE A 343 15.57 -1.34 -26.12
C ILE A 343 16.63 -1.38 -25.02
N ASP A 344 16.91 -0.23 -24.41
CA ASP A 344 17.82 -0.13 -23.30
C ASP A 344 17.05 0.15 -21.99
N TYR A 345 16.84 -0.90 -21.23
CA TYR A 345 16.05 -0.86 -20.00
C TYR A 345 16.69 -0.08 -18.85
N ARG A 346 18.00 0.33 -18.96
CA ARG A 346 18.65 1.22 -17.99
C ARG A 346 17.89 2.53 -17.78
N HIS A 347 17.22 2.98 -18.83
CA HIS A 347 16.54 4.27 -18.86
C HIS A 347 15.03 4.19 -18.61
N TRP A 348 14.51 3.00 -18.24
CA TRP A 348 13.07 2.77 -18.05
C TRP A 348 12.64 2.71 -16.59
N GLY A 349 13.56 2.79 -15.65
CA GLY A 349 13.30 2.69 -14.23
C GLY A 349 14.38 3.34 -13.39
N ILE A 350 14.25 3.23 -12.09
CA ILE A 350 15.20 3.79 -11.11
C ILE A 350 16.46 2.91 -10.97
N PRO A 351 16.34 1.56 -10.81
CA PRO A 351 17.50 0.70 -10.63
C PRO A 351 18.27 0.50 -11.93
N LEU A 352 19.60 0.50 -11.85
CA LEU A 352 20.45 0.03 -12.94
C LEU A 352 20.39 -1.51 -13.05
N SER A 353 20.66 -2.21 -11.95
CA SER A 353 20.68 -3.68 -11.92
C SER A 353 19.27 -4.24 -11.98
N ARG A 354 19.07 -5.27 -12.83
CA ARG A 354 17.76 -5.87 -13.06
C ARG A 354 17.88 -7.39 -13.10
N ARG A 355 16.97 -8.07 -12.39
CA ARG A 355 16.84 -9.54 -12.41
C ARG A 355 16.25 -9.99 -13.74
N PHE A 356 16.44 -11.25 -14.11
CA PHE A 356 15.83 -11.86 -15.29
C PHE A 356 14.36 -12.26 -15.03
N ARG A 357 13.54 -11.29 -14.59
CA ARG A 357 12.12 -11.51 -14.20
C ARG A 357 11.22 -11.99 -15.34
N ALA A 358 11.61 -11.78 -16.59
CA ALA A 358 10.88 -12.27 -17.75
C ALA A 358 10.77 -13.79 -17.76
N LEU A 359 11.72 -14.54 -17.16
CA LEU A 359 11.67 -15.99 -17.10
C LEU A 359 10.45 -16.51 -16.35
N LYS A 360 10.13 -16.00 -15.19
CA LYS A 360 8.95 -16.45 -14.44
C LYS A 360 7.64 -16.18 -15.19
N LEU A 361 7.53 -15.04 -15.88
CA LEU A 361 6.40 -14.77 -16.76
C LEU A 361 6.32 -15.76 -17.93
N TRP A 362 7.45 -16.05 -18.57
CA TRP A 362 7.54 -17.07 -19.61
C TRP A 362 7.07 -18.44 -19.12
N PHE A 363 7.54 -18.89 -17.96
CA PHE A 363 7.15 -20.17 -17.37
C PHE A 363 5.65 -20.20 -17.06
N VAL A 364 5.11 -19.16 -16.44
CA VAL A 364 3.68 -19.06 -16.10
C VAL A 364 2.82 -19.07 -17.36
N ILE A 365 3.11 -18.21 -18.34
CA ILE A 365 2.32 -18.13 -19.58
C ILE A 365 2.38 -19.45 -20.35
N ARG A 366 3.56 -20.09 -20.44
CA ARG A 366 3.72 -21.35 -21.17
C ARG A 366 3.11 -22.53 -20.46
N SER A 367 3.08 -22.54 -19.12
CA SER A 367 2.53 -23.64 -18.33
C SER A 367 1.01 -23.60 -18.23
N PHE A 368 0.42 -22.42 -18.04
CA PHE A 368 -1.03 -22.29 -17.88
C PHE A 368 -1.75 -21.95 -19.18
N GLY A 369 -1.06 -21.30 -20.10
CA GLY A 369 -1.68 -20.72 -21.30
C GLY A 369 -2.64 -19.57 -20.96
N VAL A 370 -3.13 -18.88 -21.99
CA VAL A 370 -4.13 -17.82 -21.83
C VAL A 370 -5.40 -18.34 -21.18
N GLN A 371 -5.88 -19.50 -21.62
CA GLN A 371 -7.12 -20.10 -21.12
C GLN A 371 -7.02 -20.48 -19.64
N GLY A 372 -5.90 -21.05 -19.20
CA GLY A 372 -5.69 -21.42 -17.80
C GLY A 372 -5.70 -20.20 -16.88
N LEU A 373 -5.03 -19.10 -17.29
CA LEU A 373 -5.03 -17.84 -16.56
C LEU A 373 -6.42 -17.19 -16.54
N GLN A 374 -7.17 -17.23 -17.64
CA GLN A 374 -8.56 -16.77 -17.68
C GLN A 374 -9.46 -17.56 -16.73
N ASN A 375 -9.33 -18.88 -16.73
CA ASN A 375 -10.12 -19.75 -15.85
C ASN A 375 -9.83 -19.48 -14.37
N TYR A 376 -8.57 -19.27 -14.01
CA TYR A 376 -8.17 -18.86 -12.66
C TYR A 376 -8.86 -17.56 -12.21
N ILE A 377 -8.87 -16.54 -13.06
CA ILE A 377 -9.51 -15.25 -12.75
C ILE A 377 -11.03 -15.39 -12.64
N ARG A 378 -11.65 -16.12 -13.58
CA ARG A 378 -13.10 -16.39 -13.56
C ARG A 378 -13.53 -17.11 -12.30
N GLU A 379 -12.73 -18.10 -11.87
CA GLU A 379 -13.02 -18.86 -10.65
C GLU A 379 -12.97 -17.99 -9.41
N HIS A 380 -11.98 -17.11 -9.27
CA HIS A 380 -11.92 -16.17 -8.17
C HIS A 380 -13.10 -15.19 -8.17
N CYS A 381 -13.53 -14.72 -9.35
CA CYS A 381 -14.74 -13.90 -9.48
C CYS A 381 -16.00 -14.68 -9.06
N ARG A 382 -16.11 -15.95 -9.44
CA ARG A 382 -17.23 -16.84 -9.07
C ARG A 382 -17.28 -17.05 -7.56
N LEU A 383 -16.13 -17.33 -6.95
CA LEU A 383 -16.02 -17.53 -5.50
C LEU A 383 -16.38 -16.25 -4.71
N ALA A 384 -15.96 -15.08 -5.18
CA ALA A 384 -16.36 -13.82 -4.58
C ALA A 384 -17.89 -13.60 -4.68
N LYS A 385 -18.50 -13.95 -5.79
CA LYS A 385 -19.97 -13.92 -5.95
C LYS A 385 -20.69 -14.93 -5.05
N ARG A 386 -20.10 -16.11 -4.77
CA ARG A 386 -20.60 -17.03 -3.76
C ARG A 386 -20.60 -16.38 -2.38
N PHE A 387 -19.49 -15.77 -1.98
CA PHE A 387 -19.41 -15.05 -0.70
C PHE A 387 -20.42 -13.89 -0.63
N GLU A 388 -20.55 -13.10 -1.70
CA GLU A 388 -21.57 -12.05 -1.81
C GLU A 388 -22.98 -12.60 -1.58
N SER A 389 -23.29 -13.77 -2.17
CA SER A 389 -24.59 -14.43 -1.99
C SER A 389 -24.86 -14.80 -0.53
N HIS A 390 -23.83 -15.28 0.20
CA HIS A 390 -23.96 -15.53 1.63
C HIS A 390 -24.26 -14.27 2.43
N VAL A 391 -23.50 -13.20 2.17
CA VAL A 391 -23.70 -11.90 2.85
C VAL A 391 -25.12 -11.37 2.61
N ARG A 392 -25.63 -11.44 1.37
CA ARG A 392 -26.96 -10.92 1.02
C ARG A 392 -28.11 -11.74 1.59
N LYS A 393 -27.92 -13.05 1.84
CA LYS A 393 -28.92 -13.92 2.45
C LYS A 393 -29.09 -13.73 3.95
N GLU A 394 -28.08 -13.16 4.63
CA GLU A 394 -28.10 -12.94 6.07
C GLU A 394 -28.49 -11.48 6.38
N PRO A 395 -29.72 -11.22 6.91
CA PRO A 395 -30.21 -9.86 7.11
C PRO A 395 -29.36 -8.98 8.04
N LYS A 396 -28.57 -9.61 8.90
CA LYS A 396 -27.69 -8.90 9.84
C LYS A 396 -26.53 -8.20 9.14
N PHE A 397 -26.18 -8.61 7.92
CA PHE A 397 -25.06 -8.07 7.15
C PHE A 397 -25.54 -7.23 5.97
N GLU A 398 -24.60 -6.50 5.39
CA GLU A 398 -24.79 -5.78 4.14
C GLU A 398 -23.50 -5.79 3.31
N VAL A 399 -23.66 -5.80 1.99
CA VAL A 399 -22.58 -5.57 1.04
C VAL A 399 -22.42 -4.05 0.91
N ALA A 400 -21.22 -3.55 1.16
CA ALA A 400 -20.96 -2.11 1.30
C ALA A 400 -20.64 -1.39 -0.03
N SER A 401 -20.27 -2.14 -1.07
CA SER A 401 -19.99 -1.61 -2.42
C SER A 401 -20.30 -2.67 -3.48
N PRO A 402 -20.46 -2.29 -4.76
CA PRO A 402 -20.56 -3.27 -5.84
C PRO A 402 -19.40 -4.26 -5.81
N VAL A 403 -19.71 -5.55 -5.99
CA VAL A 403 -18.69 -6.61 -5.97
C VAL A 403 -18.06 -6.75 -7.34
N HIS A 404 -16.77 -6.51 -7.40
CA HIS A 404 -15.93 -6.64 -8.57
C HIS A 404 -14.80 -7.64 -8.33
N LEU A 405 -14.51 -8.46 -9.32
CA LEU A 405 -13.42 -9.46 -9.31
C LEU A 405 -13.47 -10.36 -8.06
N GLY A 406 -12.33 -10.55 -7.40
CA GLY A 406 -12.19 -11.40 -6.23
C GLY A 406 -12.42 -10.72 -4.87
N LEU A 407 -12.92 -9.47 -4.83
CA LEU A 407 -13.06 -8.68 -3.60
C LEU A 407 -14.52 -8.41 -3.25
N VAL A 408 -14.90 -8.66 -2.00
CA VAL A 408 -16.20 -8.30 -1.42
C VAL A 408 -15.96 -7.41 -0.19
N CYS A 409 -16.55 -6.21 -0.22
CA CYS A 409 -16.60 -5.32 0.93
C CYS A 409 -17.95 -5.49 1.62
N PHE A 410 -17.94 -5.89 2.87
CA PHE A 410 -19.14 -6.16 3.64
C PHE A 410 -19.03 -5.61 5.05
N ARG A 411 -20.17 -5.54 5.76
CA ARG A 411 -20.22 -5.18 7.16
C ARG A 411 -21.42 -5.77 7.86
N LEU A 412 -21.32 -5.93 9.18
CA LEU A 412 -22.46 -6.15 10.05
C LEU A 412 -23.23 -4.83 10.18
N ARG A 413 -24.57 -4.88 10.05
CA ARG A 413 -25.41 -3.69 10.24
C ARG A 413 -25.27 -3.17 11.66
N GLY A 414 -25.01 -1.86 11.80
CA GLY A 414 -24.76 -1.22 13.08
C GLY A 414 -23.59 -0.25 13.04
N SER A 415 -22.97 0.00 14.18
CA SER A 415 -21.91 0.99 14.32
C SER A 415 -20.57 0.56 13.70
N ASN A 416 -19.69 1.53 13.43
CA ASN A 416 -18.33 1.25 13.03
C ASN A 416 -17.56 0.49 14.11
N GLN A 417 -17.81 0.79 15.39
CA GLN A 417 -17.18 0.10 16.53
C GLN A 417 -17.54 -1.39 16.58
N LEU A 418 -18.79 -1.74 16.28
CA LEU A 418 -19.22 -3.13 16.18
C LEU A 418 -18.44 -3.90 15.14
N ASN A 419 -18.25 -3.31 13.97
CA ASN A 419 -17.47 -3.91 12.88
C ASN A 419 -15.97 -4.00 13.16
N GLN A 420 -15.40 -3.01 13.87
CA GLN A 420 -14.03 -3.07 14.38
C GLN A 420 -13.85 -4.24 15.38
N LYS A 421 -14.80 -4.40 16.30
CA LYS A 421 -14.81 -5.50 17.28
C LYS A 421 -14.91 -6.85 16.59
N LEU A 422 -15.79 -6.98 15.58
CA LEU A 422 -15.94 -8.19 14.79
C LEU A 422 -14.62 -8.58 14.10
N LEU A 423 -14.04 -7.66 13.32
CA LEU A 423 -12.81 -7.93 12.60
C LEU A 423 -11.63 -8.24 13.53
N SER A 424 -11.46 -7.47 14.61
CA SER A 424 -10.36 -7.68 15.55
C SER A 424 -10.48 -9.02 16.27
N SER A 425 -11.70 -9.45 16.65
CA SER A 425 -11.93 -10.74 17.30
C SER A 425 -11.64 -11.92 16.35
N ILE A 426 -12.08 -11.82 15.09
CA ILE A 426 -11.78 -12.83 14.07
C ILE A 426 -10.27 -12.95 13.85
N ASN A 427 -9.58 -11.83 13.61
CA ASN A 427 -8.14 -11.85 13.35
C ASN A 427 -7.33 -12.33 14.56
N ALA A 428 -7.71 -11.93 15.78
CA ALA A 428 -7.05 -12.39 17.00
C ALA A 428 -7.19 -13.90 17.21
N SER A 429 -8.29 -14.50 16.75
CA SER A 429 -8.49 -15.95 16.85
C SER A 429 -7.52 -16.77 16.00
N GLY A 430 -6.92 -16.16 14.95
CA GLY A 430 -6.10 -16.83 13.96
C GLY A 430 -6.85 -17.81 13.06
N LYS A 431 -8.20 -17.81 13.08
CA LYS A 431 -9.03 -18.68 12.22
C LYS A 431 -9.20 -18.11 10.81
N LEU A 432 -9.27 -16.78 10.68
CA LEU A 432 -9.28 -16.06 9.42
C LEU A 432 -8.41 -14.80 9.56
N HIS A 433 -7.95 -14.31 8.43
CA HIS A 433 -7.29 -13.00 8.37
C HIS A 433 -7.91 -12.13 7.28
N MET A 434 -8.42 -10.96 7.69
CA MET A 434 -9.03 -9.95 6.83
C MET A 434 -8.52 -8.56 7.24
N VAL A 435 -8.73 -7.57 6.37
CA VAL A 435 -8.35 -6.17 6.63
C VAL A 435 -9.53 -5.24 6.43
N PRO A 436 -9.56 -4.09 7.14
CA PRO A 436 -10.63 -3.11 6.97
C PRO A 436 -10.38 -2.18 5.78
N ALA A 437 -11.43 -1.46 5.41
CA ALA A 437 -11.36 -0.21 4.65
C ALA A 437 -12.36 0.80 5.21
N SER A 438 -12.27 2.05 4.74
CA SER A 438 -13.28 3.08 5.01
C SER A 438 -13.90 3.49 3.68
N LEU A 439 -15.22 3.39 3.56
CA LEU A 439 -15.97 3.82 2.39
C LEU A 439 -17.08 4.78 2.86
N ASN A 440 -17.02 6.04 2.42
CA ASN A 440 -17.98 7.08 2.85
C ASN A 440 -18.14 7.13 4.38
N ASP A 441 -17.01 7.17 5.10
CA ASP A 441 -16.91 7.18 6.57
C ASP A 441 -17.47 5.93 7.27
N LYS A 442 -17.85 4.88 6.51
CA LYS A 442 -18.25 3.59 7.06
C LYS A 442 -17.07 2.65 7.14
N TYR A 443 -16.86 2.06 8.31
CA TYR A 443 -15.91 0.96 8.46
C TYR A 443 -16.47 -0.29 7.79
N VAL A 444 -15.73 -0.83 6.84
CA VAL A 444 -16.08 -2.05 6.10
C VAL A 444 -14.99 -3.09 6.26
N ILE A 445 -15.37 -4.36 6.17
CA ILE A 445 -14.48 -5.51 6.18
C ILE A 445 -14.27 -5.96 4.74
N ARG A 446 -13.02 -6.11 4.33
CA ARG A 446 -12.65 -6.59 3.00
C ARG A 446 -12.41 -8.10 3.07
N PHE A 447 -13.14 -8.84 2.26
CA PHE A 447 -12.92 -10.27 2.01
C PHE A 447 -12.39 -10.43 0.58
N CYS A 448 -11.15 -10.89 0.45
CA CYS A 448 -10.53 -11.15 -0.84
C CYS A 448 -10.27 -12.65 -1.02
N VAL A 449 -10.60 -13.19 -2.19
CA VAL A 449 -10.21 -14.55 -2.57
C VAL A 449 -8.75 -14.50 -2.96
N CYS A 450 -7.85 -15.12 -2.18
CA CYS A 450 -6.40 -14.98 -2.32
C CYS A 450 -5.70 -16.26 -2.76
N ARG A 451 -6.10 -17.43 -2.21
CA ARG A 451 -5.44 -18.71 -2.48
C ARG A 451 -5.60 -19.10 -3.96
N GLN A 452 -4.52 -19.57 -4.60
CA GLN A 452 -4.53 -20.02 -6.00
C GLN A 452 -5.60 -21.10 -6.26
N THR A 453 -5.71 -22.06 -5.37
CA THR A 453 -6.63 -23.21 -5.46
C THR A 453 -7.80 -23.07 -4.50
N ALA A 454 -8.34 -21.84 -4.34
CA ALA A 454 -9.50 -21.61 -3.49
C ALA A 454 -10.72 -22.39 -3.97
N THR A 455 -11.52 -22.91 -3.04
CA THR A 455 -12.67 -23.77 -3.30
C THR A 455 -13.96 -23.19 -2.71
N ASP A 456 -15.10 -23.78 -3.06
CA ASP A 456 -16.40 -23.45 -2.46
C ASP A 456 -16.40 -23.69 -0.94
N GLU A 457 -15.75 -24.77 -0.50
CA GLU A 457 -15.62 -25.14 0.91
C GLU A 457 -14.83 -24.10 1.71
N ASP A 458 -13.80 -23.51 1.10
CA ASP A 458 -13.02 -22.43 1.73
C ASP A 458 -13.90 -21.20 1.98
N ILE A 459 -14.74 -20.85 1.01
CA ILE A 459 -15.66 -19.70 1.11
C ILE A 459 -16.74 -19.95 2.17
N ASP A 460 -17.34 -21.15 2.16
CA ASP A 460 -18.38 -21.53 3.11
C ASP A 460 -17.84 -21.60 4.54
N HIS A 461 -16.63 -22.14 4.72
CA HIS A 461 -15.97 -22.16 6.02
C HIS A 461 -15.71 -20.73 6.52
N ALA A 462 -15.17 -19.86 5.67
CA ALA A 462 -14.92 -18.47 6.04
C ALA A 462 -16.22 -17.76 6.48
N TRP A 463 -17.31 -17.96 5.74
CA TRP A 463 -18.62 -17.42 6.09
C TRP A 463 -19.12 -17.94 7.45
N ASN A 464 -19.00 -19.26 7.69
CA ASN A 464 -19.41 -19.88 8.95
C ASN A 464 -18.63 -19.29 10.16
N VAL A 465 -17.33 -19.07 10.00
CA VAL A 465 -16.52 -18.43 11.04
C VAL A 465 -17.01 -16.98 11.29
N ILE A 466 -17.24 -16.20 10.23
CA ILE A 466 -17.69 -14.81 10.34
C ILE A 466 -19.03 -14.72 11.06
N THR A 467 -20.01 -15.56 10.69
CA THR A 467 -21.34 -15.57 11.29
C THR A 467 -21.31 -16.01 12.75
N GLN A 468 -20.49 -17.01 13.10
CA GLN A 468 -20.31 -17.44 14.48
C GLN A 468 -19.78 -16.30 15.36
N PHE A 469 -18.73 -15.58 14.91
CA PHE A 469 -18.20 -14.43 15.65
C PHE A 469 -19.20 -13.28 15.75
N ALA A 470 -19.98 -13.01 14.69
CA ALA A 470 -21.00 -11.98 14.69
C ALA A 470 -22.11 -12.29 15.71
N THR A 471 -22.58 -13.53 15.78
CA THR A 471 -23.57 -13.98 16.78
C THR A 471 -23.02 -13.83 18.19
N ASN A 472 -21.83 -14.34 18.46
CA ASN A 472 -21.20 -14.24 19.79
C ASN A 472 -21.05 -12.78 20.26
N ILE A 473 -20.68 -11.86 19.35
CA ILE A 473 -20.54 -10.45 19.70
C ILE A 473 -21.89 -9.80 19.99
N GLN A 474 -22.94 -10.14 19.21
CA GLN A 474 -24.29 -9.65 19.44
C GLN A 474 -24.85 -10.15 20.77
N ASP A 475 -24.62 -11.42 21.10
CA ASP A 475 -25.05 -12.01 22.38
C ASP A 475 -24.36 -11.32 23.58
N ILE A 476 -23.04 -11.08 23.47
CA ILE A 476 -22.30 -10.33 24.51
C ILE A 476 -22.84 -8.89 24.64
N MET A 477 -23.10 -8.20 23.53
CA MET A 477 -23.63 -6.84 23.58
C MET A 477 -25.06 -6.80 24.11
N ALA A 478 -25.89 -7.80 23.82
CA ALA A 478 -27.22 -7.93 24.36
C ALA A 478 -27.17 -8.15 25.89
N ALA A 479 -26.27 -9.01 26.37
CA ALA A 479 -26.04 -9.22 27.79
C ALA A 479 -25.54 -7.94 28.50
N GLU A 480 -24.55 -7.23 27.90
CA GLU A 480 -24.05 -5.95 28.43
C GLU A 480 -25.16 -4.87 28.50
N LEU A 481 -26.12 -4.89 27.56
CA LEU A 481 -27.26 -3.97 27.56
C LEU A 481 -28.27 -4.31 28.67
N VAL A 482 -28.54 -5.60 28.88
CA VAL A 482 -29.41 -6.06 29.97
C VAL A 482 -28.79 -5.70 31.32
N GLU A 483 -27.50 -5.99 31.54
CA GLU A 483 -26.79 -5.60 32.75
C GLU A 483 -26.80 -4.07 32.97
N ARG A 484 -26.68 -3.27 31.93
CA ARG A 484 -26.72 -1.81 32.00
C ARG A 484 -28.10 -1.32 32.41
N ASN A 485 -29.15 -1.86 31.76
CA ASN A 485 -30.53 -1.50 32.07
C ASN A 485 -30.89 -1.92 33.51
N GLU A 486 -30.43 -3.09 33.96
CA GLU A 486 -30.61 -3.53 35.37
C GLU A 486 -29.84 -2.64 36.34
N MET A 487 -28.66 -2.11 35.96
CA MET A 487 -27.93 -1.13 36.78
C MET A 487 -28.62 0.24 36.79
N GLU A 488 -29.14 0.70 35.63
CA GLU A 488 -29.91 1.96 35.54
C GLU A 488 -31.21 1.86 36.35
N ASP A 489 -31.95 0.74 36.24
CA ASP A 489 -33.14 0.48 37.08
C ASP A 489 -32.81 0.39 38.58
N THR A 490 -31.65 -0.17 38.92
CA THR A 490 -31.20 -0.21 40.35
C THR A 490 -30.70 1.15 40.83
N VAL A 491 -30.16 2.02 39.94
CA VAL A 491 -29.79 3.40 40.27
C VAL A 491 -31.03 4.27 40.42
N GLU A 492 -32.02 4.18 39.49
CA GLU A 492 -33.31 4.88 39.64
C GLU A 492 -34.07 4.45 40.90
N ASN A 493 -34.06 3.15 41.21
CA ASN A 493 -34.63 2.64 42.46
C ASN A 493 -33.84 3.05 43.71
N LYS A 494 -32.52 3.20 43.62
CA LYS A 494 -31.69 3.77 44.69
C LYS A 494 -31.87 5.27 44.84
N GLU A 495 -31.94 6.03 43.74
CA GLU A 495 -32.22 7.47 43.78
C GLU A 495 -33.64 7.76 44.33
N LYS A 496 -34.63 6.87 44.08
CA LYS A 496 -35.91 6.93 44.73
C LYS A 496 -35.86 6.59 46.22
N ALA A 497 -35.02 5.60 46.61
CA ALA A 497 -34.82 5.23 48.00
C ALA A 497 -33.88 6.22 48.73
N GLU A 498 -32.94 6.87 48.05
CA GLU A 498 -32.06 7.90 48.63
C GLU A 498 -32.76 9.26 48.79
N LYS A 499 -33.77 9.57 47.97
CA LYS A 499 -34.67 10.70 48.23
C LYS A 499 -35.55 10.50 49.48
N GLU A 500 -35.70 9.27 49.93
CA GLU A 500 -36.32 8.94 51.23
C GLU A 500 -35.35 8.77 52.40
N ALA A 501 -34.03 8.84 52.10
CA ALA A 501 -32.96 8.65 53.08
C ALA A 501 -31.83 9.69 52.95
N GLU A 502 -32.19 10.97 52.78
CA GLU A 502 -31.23 12.07 52.99
C GLU A 502 -30.99 12.29 54.47
N GLU A 503 -30.16 11.44 55.05
CA GLU A 503 -29.29 11.76 56.19
C GLU A 503 -28.22 10.66 56.33
N ASN A 504 -26.97 11.09 56.18
CA ASN A 504 -25.69 10.43 56.50
C ASN A 504 -24.82 9.83 55.38
N THR A 505 -23.81 10.64 55.09
CA THR A 505 -22.34 10.36 55.16
C THR A 505 -21.57 9.77 54.00
N GLU A 506 -20.52 10.50 53.72
CA GLU A 506 -19.25 10.28 52.99
C GLU A 506 -18.69 8.85 53.16
N ASP A 507 -18.62 8.03 52.12
CA ASP A 507 -17.58 7.00 51.92
C ASP A 507 -17.71 6.17 50.61
N VAL A 508 -17.74 6.73 49.43
CA VAL A 508 -17.78 5.92 48.16
C VAL A 508 -16.76 6.35 47.10
N PHE A 509 -15.68 6.99 47.46
CA PHE A 509 -14.68 7.41 46.43
C PHE A 509 -13.54 6.43 46.12
N ARG A 510 -13.56 5.19 46.61
CA ARG A 510 -12.39 4.28 46.50
C ARG A 510 -12.52 3.09 45.53
N MET A 511 -13.66 2.82 44.91
CA MET A 511 -13.83 1.59 44.11
C MET A 511 -13.84 1.77 42.58
N LEU A 512 -13.67 2.98 42.04
CA LEU A 512 -13.74 3.23 40.60
C LEU A 512 -12.39 3.12 39.82
N ASP A 513 -11.26 2.96 40.53
CA ASP A 513 -9.93 3.09 39.92
C ASP A 513 -9.34 1.77 39.35
N GLU A 514 -9.80 0.61 39.77
CA GLU A 514 -9.23 -0.68 39.34
C GLU A 514 -9.84 -1.23 38.03
N LYS A 515 -11.10 -0.92 37.71
CA LYS A 515 -11.75 -1.38 36.48
C LYS A 515 -11.23 -0.66 35.23
N ASN A 516 -10.75 0.57 35.36
CA ASN A 516 -10.22 1.36 34.25
C ASN A 516 -8.81 0.92 33.79
N LYS A 517 -8.00 0.30 34.66
CA LYS A 517 -6.63 -0.13 34.30
C LYS A 517 -6.58 -1.34 33.35
N LYS A 518 -7.56 -2.26 33.41
CA LYS A 518 -7.63 -3.42 32.50
C LYS A 518 -8.11 -3.04 31.09
N SER A 519 -9.03 -2.08 30.97
CA SER A 519 -9.52 -1.57 29.68
C SER A 519 -8.46 -0.78 28.89
N LEU A 520 -7.55 -0.09 29.57
CA LEU A 520 -6.48 0.70 28.96
C LEU A 520 -5.37 -0.17 28.34
N ARG A 521 -5.07 -1.36 28.88
CA ARG A 521 -4.08 -2.29 28.30
C ARG A 521 -4.56 -2.87 26.96
N TYR A 522 -5.83 -3.21 26.84
CA TYR A 522 -6.40 -3.75 25.58
C TYR A 522 -6.45 -2.68 24.49
N LYS A 523 -6.83 -1.43 24.83
CA LYS A 523 -6.83 -0.30 23.90
C LYS A 523 -5.43 0.06 23.38
N ARG A 524 -4.40 -0.11 24.20
CA ARG A 524 -3.00 0.19 23.83
C ARG A 524 -2.43 -0.81 22.82
N SER A 525 -2.74 -2.11 22.96
CA SER A 525 -2.31 -3.15 22.01
C SER A 525 -2.98 -2.99 20.63
N PHE A 526 -4.27 -2.63 20.61
CA PHE A 526 -5.00 -2.33 19.37
C PHE A 526 -4.42 -1.10 18.64
N PHE A 527 -4.08 -0.06 19.37
CA PHE A 527 -3.54 1.18 18.84
C PHE A 527 -2.17 0.99 18.16
N VAL A 528 -1.29 0.19 18.74
CA VAL A 528 0.04 -0.10 18.17
C VAL A 528 -0.07 -0.87 16.84
N ARG A 529 -1.03 -1.79 16.71
CA ARG A 529 -1.25 -2.54 15.45
C ARG A 529 -1.89 -1.69 14.35
N MET A 530 -2.72 -0.70 14.70
CA MET A 530 -3.36 0.19 13.73
C MET A 530 -2.41 1.26 13.18
N VAL A 531 -1.43 1.69 13.97
CA VAL A 531 -0.42 2.69 13.57
C VAL A 531 0.67 2.09 12.68
N SER A 532 0.85 0.76 12.69
CA SER A 532 1.84 0.10 11.83
C SER A 532 1.37 -0.15 10.38
N ASP A 533 0.10 0.06 10.07
CA ASP A 533 -0.40 0.04 8.69
C ASP A 533 -0.58 1.48 8.16
N PRO A 534 0.27 1.94 7.20
CA PRO A 534 0.23 3.32 6.71
C PRO A 534 -1.10 3.75 6.08
N LYS A 535 -1.96 2.79 5.69
CA LYS A 535 -3.28 3.08 5.08
C LYS A 535 -4.39 3.29 6.11
N ILE A 536 -4.18 2.83 7.33
CA ILE A 536 -5.15 2.97 8.42
C ILE A 536 -4.88 4.25 9.23
N TYR A 537 -3.68 4.83 9.07
CA TYR A 537 -3.32 6.06 9.76
C TYR A 537 -4.10 7.25 9.17
N ASN A 538 -5.24 7.56 9.78
CA ASN A 538 -5.96 8.81 9.56
C ASN A 538 -5.82 9.68 10.83
N PRO A 539 -5.14 10.83 10.77
CA PRO A 539 -4.95 11.71 11.91
C PRO A 539 -6.25 12.20 12.55
N LYS A 540 -7.35 12.24 11.80
CA LYS A 540 -8.69 12.60 12.31
C LYS A 540 -9.29 11.49 13.17
N ILE A 541 -9.07 10.22 12.82
CA ILE A 541 -9.53 9.06 13.60
C ILE A 541 -8.76 8.98 14.93
N VAL A 542 -7.45 9.25 14.92
CA VAL A 542 -6.62 9.25 16.14
C VAL A 542 -7.05 10.33 17.13
N ARG A 543 -7.53 11.49 16.65
CA ARG A 543 -8.03 12.57 17.51
C ARG A 543 -9.44 12.33 18.08
N SER A 544 -10.21 11.43 17.49
CA SER A 544 -11.58 11.11 17.93
C SER A 544 -11.67 9.94 18.92
N LEU A 545 -10.54 9.27 19.21
CA LEU A 545 -10.53 8.18 20.20
C LEU A 545 -10.54 8.74 21.63
N PRO A 546 -11.44 8.27 22.52
CA PRO A 546 -11.46 8.67 23.93
C PRO A 546 -10.18 8.21 24.62
N GLY A 547 -9.36 9.14 25.05
CA GLY A 547 -8.08 8.86 25.74
C GLY A 547 -6.86 9.60 25.22
N ALA A 548 -6.93 10.26 24.06
CA ALA A 548 -5.95 11.27 23.67
C ALA A 548 -6.33 12.58 24.40
N GLY A 549 -5.86 12.71 25.63
CA GLY A 549 -6.35 13.67 26.59
C GLY A 549 -6.32 15.13 26.16
N THR A 550 -7.44 15.75 26.28
CA THR A 550 -7.56 17.12 26.77
C THR A 550 -8.77 17.17 27.67
N THR A 551 -8.52 17.35 28.94
CA THR A 551 -9.52 17.76 29.94
C THR A 551 -10.17 19.08 29.49
N ARG A 552 -11.39 19.03 28.99
CA ARG A 552 -12.23 20.23 28.86
C ARG A 552 -12.85 20.54 30.21
N ARG A 553 -12.48 21.67 30.78
CA ARG A 553 -13.30 22.36 31.75
C ARG A 553 -14.44 23.06 31.01
N HIS A 554 -15.67 22.81 31.43
CA HIS A 554 -16.83 23.60 31.06
C HIS A 554 -16.71 25.02 31.61
N THR A 555 -16.88 26.01 30.74
CA THR A 555 -17.51 27.28 31.10
C THR A 555 -18.37 27.72 29.93
N THR A 556 -19.62 27.97 30.24
CA THR A 556 -20.66 28.55 29.41
C THR A 556 -20.37 30.01 29.09
N SER A 557 -20.63 30.46 27.87
CA SER A 557 -21.53 31.60 27.54
C SER A 557 -21.27 32.11 26.13
N ASP A 558 -22.37 32.43 25.51
CA ASP A 558 -22.68 33.09 24.26
C ASP A 558 -21.75 34.21 23.81
N SER A 559 -21.55 34.34 22.51
CA SER A 559 -22.06 35.38 21.61
C SER A 559 -21.20 35.48 20.34
N SER A 560 -21.92 35.71 19.25
CA SER A 560 -21.55 36.12 17.91
C SER A 560 -20.42 37.17 17.83
N ASP A 561 -19.53 37.05 16.83
CA ASP A 561 -19.38 38.03 15.75
C ASP A 561 -18.24 37.68 14.78
N GLU A 562 -18.49 38.04 13.55
CA GLU A 562 -17.59 37.96 12.38
C GLU A 562 -16.35 38.88 12.56
N CYS A 563 -15.23 38.50 11.99
CA CYS A 563 -14.48 39.28 11.00
C CYS A 563 -13.01 38.88 10.81
N ASN A 564 -12.65 38.73 9.55
CA ASN A 564 -11.41 39.09 8.85
C ASN A 564 -10.02 38.73 9.40
N LEU A 565 -9.35 37.94 8.56
CA LEU A 565 -7.90 37.72 8.53
C LEU A 565 -7.14 38.99 8.09
N PRO A 566 -5.90 39.14 8.54
CA PRO A 566 -4.80 39.13 7.58
C PRO A 566 -3.61 38.25 7.96
N VAL A 567 -2.97 37.77 6.90
CA VAL A 567 -1.72 36.99 6.85
C VAL A 567 -0.55 37.90 7.32
N ASN A 568 0.16 37.46 8.37
CA ASN A 568 1.59 37.75 8.54
C ASN A 568 2.16 36.74 9.56
N SER A 569 3.21 36.06 9.17
CA SER A 569 3.99 35.15 10.02
C SER A 569 4.80 35.98 11.03
N PRO A 570 4.75 35.71 12.33
CA PRO A 570 5.76 36.19 13.24
C PRO A 570 6.69 35.05 13.67
N THR A 571 7.98 35.29 13.58
CA THR A 571 9.02 34.61 14.34
C THR A 571 8.74 34.80 15.83
N ILE A 572 8.55 33.69 16.53
CA ILE A 572 8.37 33.69 17.99
C ILE A 572 9.76 33.80 18.63
N ASP A 573 9.99 34.80 19.45
CA ASP A 573 11.21 34.95 20.23
C ASP A 573 11.22 33.99 21.44
N GLN A 574 12.43 33.81 21.99
CA GLN A 574 12.69 32.81 23.04
C GLN A 574 12.01 33.16 24.39
N ASP A 575 11.68 34.45 24.62
CA ASP A 575 11.06 34.91 25.87
C ASP A 575 9.54 34.65 25.88
N THR A 576 8.88 34.76 24.71
CA THR A 576 7.46 34.41 24.53
C THR A 576 7.22 32.89 24.71
N LEU A 577 8.18 32.04 24.28
CA LEU A 577 8.13 30.60 24.48
C LEU A 577 8.23 30.21 25.98
N THR A 578 9.06 30.94 26.73
CA THR A 578 9.29 30.69 28.15
C THR A 578 8.08 31.10 29.01
N GLN A 579 7.35 32.14 28.65
CA GLN A 579 6.11 32.53 29.34
C GLN A 579 4.95 31.57 29.08
N LEU A 580 4.84 31.00 27.89
CA LEU A 580 3.84 29.96 27.56
C LEU A 580 4.10 28.66 28.31
N LEU A 581 5.36 28.31 28.58
CA LEU A 581 5.76 27.09 29.28
C LEU A 581 5.54 27.15 30.80
N GLN A 582 5.45 28.34 31.39
CA GLN A 582 5.18 28.54 32.82
C GLN A 582 3.70 28.40 33.21
N GLN A 583 2.78 28.41 32.23
CA GLN A 583 1.33 28.32 32.48
C GLN A 583 0.74 26.91 32.35
N THR A 584 1.53 25.91 31.96
CA THR A 584 1.06 24.52 31.82
C THR A 584 1.91 23.58 32.65
N ASN A 585 1.23 22.86 33.54
CA ASN A 585 1.83 21.89 34.48
C ASN A 585 2.24 20.59 33.74
N LEU A 586 3.31 20.65 32.92
CA LEU A 586 3.77 19.59 32.01
C LEU A 586 5.17 19.05 32.39
N LYS A 587 5.56 19.11 33.65
CA LYS A 587 6.91 18.72 34.11
C LYS A 587 7.28 17.24 33.86
N GLU A 588 6.33 16.33 33.72
CA GLU A 588 6.64 14.89 33.52
C GLU A 588 6.76 14.46 32.05
N VAL A 589 6.14 15.18 31.11
CA VAL A 589 6.23 14.86 29.68
C VAL A 589 7.52 15.44 29.05
N PHE A 590 8.07 16.51 29.66
CA PHE A 590 9.26 17.19 29.14
C PHE A 590 10.58 16.54 29.51
N SER A 591 10.66 15.73 30.59
CA SER A 591 11.88 14.99 30.93
C SER A 591 12.31 14.01 29.84
N ASP A 592 11.35 13.36 29.17
CA ASP A 592 11.62 12.39 28.11
C ASP A 592 11.96 13.07 26.76
N ILE A 593 11.39 14.23 26.50
CA ILE A 593 11.67 15.04 25.29
C ILE A 593 13.03 15.74 25.43
N GLU A 594 13.35 16.25 26.61
CA GLU A 594 14.64 16.89 26.87
C GLU A 594 15.82 15.91 26.77
N THR A 595 15.62 14.67 27.19
CA THR A 595 16.61 13.59 27.05
C THR A 595 16.83 13.21 25.57
N LYS A 596 15.77 13.14 24.78
CA LYS A 596 15.86 12.89 23.32
C LYS A 596 16.43 14.08 22.56
N TYR A 597 16.12 15.31 22.97
CA TYR A 597 16.66 16.51 22.33
C TYR A 597 18.18 16.68 22.64
N LYS A 598 18.63 16.37 23.86
CA LYS A 598 20.07 16.31 24.20
C LYS A 598 20.82 15.25 23.43
N PHE A 599 20.19 14.14 23.09
CA PHE A 599 20.78 13.10 22.23
C PHE A 599 20.91 13.58 20.78
N ILE A 600 19.90 14.25 20.23
CA ILE A 600 19.92 14.79 18.85
C ILE A 600 20.90 15.96 18.72
N THR A 601 20.97 16.86 19.69
CA THR A 601 21.93 17.98 19.68
C THR A 601 23.37 17.52 19.86
N LYS A 602 23.62 16.44 20.61
CA LYS A 602 24.95 15.84 20.75
C LYS A 602 25.40 15.15 19.45
N THR A 603 24.45 14.53 18.71
CA THR A 603 24.75 13.90 17.40
C THR A 603 24.98 14.94 16.31
N THR A 604 24.30 16.08 16.33
CA THR A 604 24.51 17.17 15.36
C THR A 604 25.79 17.96 15.62
N SER A 605 26.21 18.13 16.88
CA SER A 605 27.50 18.75 17.20
C SER A 605 28.69 17.85 16.81
N ASP A 606 28.54 16.54 16.92
CA ASP A 606 29.54 15.56 16.49
C ASP A 606 29.67 15.48 14.96
N LEU A 607 28.55 15.65 14.22
CA LEU A 607 28.53 15.76 12.77
C LEU A 607 29.16 17.07 12.27
N SER A 608 28.90 18.19 12.96
CA SER A 608 29.51 19.47 12.64
C SER A 608 31.03 19.47 12.86
N GLY A 609 31.49 18.84 13.96
CA GLY A 609 32.92 18.65 14.22
C GLY A 609 33.62 17.78 13.19
N ARG A 610 32.96 16.73 12.67
CA ARG A 610 33.48 15.86 11.60
C ARG A 610 33.51 16.54 10.23
N LEU A 611 32.50 17.37 9.92
CA LEU A 611 32.51 18.19 8.69
C LEU A 611 33.63 19.22 8.69
N GLN A 612 33.89 19.91 9.81
CA GLN A 612 34.98 20.87 9.96
C GLN A 612 36.35 20.18 9.87
N ALA A 613 36.49 18.96 10.37
CA ALA A 613 37.72 18.16 10.22
C ALA A 613 37.95 17.71 8.77
N CYS A 614 36.91 17.40 8.01
CA CYS A 614 37.00 17.08 6.58
C CYS A 614 37.33 18.30 5.72
N GLU A 615 36.79 19.47 6.02
CA GLU A 615 37.16 20.73 5.34
C GLU A 615 38.62 21.13 5.59
N ASN A 616 39.13 20.96 6.82
CA ASN A 616 40.51 21.21 7.14
C ASN A 616 41.49 20.22 6.45
N LEU A 617 41.07 18.97 6.23
CA LEU A 617 41.83 17.96 5.48
C LEU A 617 41.86 18.23 3.97
N LEU A 618 40.78 18.78 3.42
CA LEU A 618 40.72 19.19 2.01
C LEU A 618 41.62 20.41 1.74
N ASN A 619 41.58 21.41 2.61
CA ASN A 619 42.38 22.61 2.48
C ASN A 619 43.90 22.37 2.67
N THR A 620 44.32 21.37 3.47
CA THR A 620 45.74 20.94 3.59
C THR A 620 46.23 20.22 2.35
N LYS A 621 45.38 19.40 1.69
CA LYS A 621 45.75 18.73 0.44
C LYS A 621 45.82 19.66 -0.78
N GLU A 622 45.08 20.74 -0.78
CA GLU A 622 45.16 21.77 -1.83
C GLU A 622 46.43 22.62 -1.72
N SER A 623 46.88 22.91 -0.48
CA SER A 623 48.12 23.66 -0.26
C SER A 623 49.41 22.84 -0.55
N GLU A 624 49.36 21.50 -0.51
CA GLU A 624 50.46 20.60 -0.89
C GLU A 624 50.49 20.32 -2.41
N ARG A 625 49.42 20.62 -3.16
CA ARG A 625 49.43 20.53 -4.64
C ARG A 625 49.90 21.81 -5.34
N LEU A 626 50.08 22.89 -4.61
CA LEU A 626 50.55 24.20 -5.11
C LEU A 626 52.01 24.52 -4.70
N LYS A 627 52.70 23.58 -4.11
CA LYS A 627 54.17 23.57 -3.95
C LYS A 627 54.78 22.44 -4.78
#